data_5f309743966ebe052892857540f050d4
#
_entry.id   5f309743966ebe052892857540f050d4
#
_cell.length_a   1.000
_cell.length_b   1.000
_cell.length_c   1.000
_cell.angle_alpha   90.00
_cell.angle_beta   90.00
_cell.angle_gamma   90.00
#
_symmetry.space_group_name_H-M   'P 1'
#
loop_
_entity.id
_entity.type
_entity.pdbx_description
1 polymer ?
#
loop_
_entity_poly.entity_id
_entity_poly.type
_entity_poly.pdbx_seq_one_letter_code
_entity_poly.pdbx_strand_id
1 'polypeptide(L)'
;MANESHVPLTAGLPETVLPDPPAEASAALDSALAEDAATRKEAVARVAAAYPRLSAPWAELADIAATGGNEVESYAYARVGYHRGLDALRGSGWRGSGYVRWAHPSNRGFLRSLQALRRAAEAIGETDEEERCALFLAQLDPDLPAAR
;
A
#
# COMPACT_ATOMS: atom_id res chain seq x y z
N MET A 1 46.26 -21.81 -2.43
CA MET A 1 45.01 -22.12 -1.78
C MET A 1 43.94 -21.18 -2.30
N ALA A 2 43.04 -21.67 -3.10
CA ALA A 2 41.91 -20.89 -3.57
C ALA A 2 40.95 -20.71 -2.38
N ASN A 3 40.73 -19.48 -1.97
CA ASN A 3 39.71 -19.12 -1.02
C ASN A 3 38.38 -19.22 -1.77
N GLU A 4 37.74 -20.36 -1.70
CA GLU A 4 36.36 -20.51 -2.20
C GLU A 4 35.47 -19.65 -1.30
N SER A 5 35.23 -18.43 -1.74
CA SER A 5 34.20 -17.59 -1.17
C SER A 5 32.87 -18.30 -1.40
N HIS A 6 32.44 -19.04 -0.42
CA HIS A 6 31.12 -19.64 -0.39
C HIS A 6 30.11 -18.50 -0.35
N VAL A 7 29.62 -18.10 -1.52
CA VAL A 7 28.44 -17.23 -1.61
C VAL A 7 27.26 -18.10 -1.15
N PRO A 8 26.62 -17.80 -0.05
CA PRO A 8 25.48 -18.58 0.37
C PRO A 8 24.38 -18.46 -0.67
N LEU A 9 24.03 -19.55 -1.31
CA LEU A 9 22.93 -19.68 -2.28
C LEU A 9 21.53 -19.59 -1.59
N THR A 10 21.49 -19.12 -0.35
CA THR A 10 20.24 -18.90 0.40
C THR A 10 19.75 -17.48 0.34
N ALA A 11 20.16 -16.74 -0.69
CA ALA A 11 19.52 -15.46 -0.93
C ALA A 11 18.12 -15.76 -1.48
N GLY A 12 17.11 -15.70 -0.62
CA GLY A 12 15.72 -15.54 -1.04
C GLY A 12 15.62 -14.32 -1.98
N LEU A 13 14.45 -14.10 -2.55
CA LEU A 13 14.21 -12.90 -3.35
C LEU A 13 14.61 -11.64 -2.56
N PRO A 14 15.12 -10.59 -3.22
CA PRO A 14 15.44 -9.34 -2.55
C PRO A 14 14.19 -8.78 -1.86
N GLU A 15 14.39 -8.05 -0.80
CA GLU A 15 13.34 -7.42 -0.02
C GLU A 15 13.50 -5.89 -0.08
N THR A 16 12.40 -5.19 -0.25
CA THR A 16 12.38 -3.73 -0.22
C THR A 16 11.57 -3.27 0.99
N VAL A 17 12.15 -2.34 1.74
CA VAL A 17 11.50 -1.67 2.87
C VAL A 17 11.45 -0.17 2.55
N LEU A 18 10.27 0.39 2.51
CA LEU A 18 10.09 1.82 2.30
C LEU A 18 10.61 2.62 3.50
N PRO A 19 11.13 3.83 3.28
CA PRO A 19 11.49 4.70 4.39
C PRO A 19 10.26 5.06 5.23
N ASP A 20 10.47 5.34 6.52
CA ASP A 20 9.42 5.83 7.37
C ASP A 20 8.89 7.17 6.85
N PRO A 21 7.57 7.42 6.92
CA PRO A 21 7.03 8.72 6.55
C PRO A 21 7.51 9.81 7.53
N PRO A 22 7.45 11.09 7.14
CA PRO A 22 7.71 12.18 8.07
C PRO A 22 6.82 12.06 9.33
N ALA A 23 7.38 12.33 10.49
CA ALA A 23 6.66 12.21 11.76
C ALA A 23 5.40 13.07 11.78
N GLU A 24 5.47 14.27 11.19
CA GLU A 24 4.32 15.18 11.09
C GLU A 24 3.19 14.58 10.23
N ALA A 25 3.54 13.85 9.17
CA ALA A 25 2.56 13.20 8.31
C ALA A 25 1.82 12.08 9.05
N SER A 26 2.56 11.26 9.79
CA SER A 26 1.97 10.19 10.61
C SER A 26 1.06 10.75 11.70
N ALA A 27 1.50 11.81 12.40
CA ALA A 27 0.71 12.46 13.42
C ALA A 27 -0.56 13.11 12.82
N ALA A 28 -0.45 13.74 11.66
CA ALA A 28 -1.61 14.33 10.99
C ALA A 28 -2.63 13.27 10.58
N LEU A 29 -2.18 12.13 10.07
CA LEU A 29 -3.06 11.02 9.71
C LEU A 29 -3.76 10.43 10.94
N ASP A 30 -3.02 10.19 12.01
CA ASP A 30 -3.59 9.68 13.27
C ASP A 30 -4.67 10.63 13.82
N SER A 31 -4.41 11.93 13.78
CA SER A 31 -5.39 12.95 14.21
C SER A 31 -6.64 12.94 13.32
N ALA A 32 -6.46 12.83 12.01
CA ALA A 32 -7.58 12.76 11.07
C ALA A 32 -8.44 11.52 11.28
N LEU A 33 -7.80 10.37 11.54
CA LEU A 33 -8.51 9.11 11.79
C LEU A 33 -9.25 9.10 13.14
N ALA A 34 -8.85 9.95 14.08
CA ALA A 34 -9.52 10.10 15.37
C ALA A 34 -10.76 10.99 15.30
N GLU A 35 -11.00 11.67 14.18
CA GLU A 35 -12.20 12.50 14.01
C GLU A 35 -13.48 11.65 13.86
N ASP A 36 -14.62 12.29 14.10
CA ASP A 36 -15.94 11.66 13.90
C ASP A 36 -16.14 11.23 12.46
N ALA A 37 -16.95 10.21 12.24
CA ALA A 37 -17.24 9.68 10.91
C ALA A 37 -17.71 10.76 9.93
N ALA A 38 -18.42 11.78 10.40
CA ALA A 38 -18.93 12.86 9.54
C ALA A 38 -17.83 13.77 8.97
N THR A 39 -16.71 13.92 9.67
CA THR A 39 -15.61 14.84 9.31
C THR A 39 -14.32 14.12 8.92
N ARG A 40 -14.24 12.84 9.19
CA ARG A 40 -13.02 12.04 8.98
C ARG A 40 -12.54 12.06 7.54
N LYS A 41 -13.44 11.89 6.58
CA LYS A 41 -13.09 11.86 5.16
C LYS A 41 -12.38 13.14 4.72
N GLU A 42 -12.94 14.30 5.08
CA GLU A 42 -12.33 15.59 4.75
C GLU A 42 -10.98 15.78 5.44
N ALA A 43 -10.87 15.35 6.70
CA ALA A 43 -9.62 15.43 7.46
C ALA A 43 -8.53 14.57 6.81
N VAL A 44 -8.84 13.34 6.44
CA VAL A 44 -7.90 12.45 5.73
C VAL A 44 -7.54 13.01 4.36
N ALA A 45 -8.52 13.57 3.64
CA ALA A 45 -8.27 14.22 2.35
C ALA A 45 -7.27 15.38 2.46
N ARG A 46 -7.34 16.18 3.52
CA ARG A 46 -6.35 17.23 3.78
C ARG A 46 -4.94 16.67 4.00
N VAL A 47 -4.83 15.53 4.67
CA VAL A 47 -3.53 14.86 4.84
C VAL A 47 -3.00 14.35 3.50
N ALA A 48 -3.83 13.72 2.68
CA ALA A 48 -3.46 13.29 1.34
C ALA A 48 -3.00 14.46 0.48
N ALA A 49 -3.68 15.60 0.55
CA ALA A 49 -3.31 16.81 -0.19
C ALA A 49 -1.97 17.40 0.29
N ALA A 50 -1.69 17.34 1.59
CA ALA A 50 -0.44 17.84 2.16
C ALA A 50 0.75 16.90 1.89
N TYR A 51 0.49 15.59 1.82
CA TYR A 51 1.50 14.54 1.63
C TYR A 51 1.10 13.58 0.48
N PRO A 52 0.96 14.08 -0.75
CA PRO A 52 0.34 13.30 -1.84
C PRO A 52 1.15 12.09 -2.29
N ARG A 53 2.43 12.01 -1.93
CA ARG A 53 3.31 10.87 -2.26
C ARG A 53 3.19 9.71 -1.30
N LEU A 54 2.54 9.88 -0.15
CA LEU A 54 2.33 8.81 0.82
C LEU A 54 1.10 7.98 0.45
N SER A 55 1.25 6.66 0.43
CA SER A 55 0.16 5.75 0.11
C SER A 55 -0.90 5.68 1.22
N ALA A 56 -0.50 5.79 2.49
CA ALA A 56 -1.39 5.54 3.63
C ALA A 56 -2.64 6.41 3.65
N PRO A 57 -2.59 7.74 3.44
CA PRO A 57 -3.81 8.56 3.40
C PRO A 57 -4.76 8.15 2.27
N TRP A 58 -4.23 7.78 1.10
CA TRP A 58 -5.05 7.30 -0.02
C TRP A 58 -5.72 5.97 0.29
N ALA A 59 -5.02 5.06 0.96
CA ALA A 59 -5.60 3.80 1.40
C ALA A 59 -6.77 4.02 2.39
N GLU A 60 -6.62 4.96 3.31
CA GLU A 60 -7.70 5.33 4.25
C GLU A 60 -8.91 5.91 3.52
N LEU A 61 -8.68 6.79 2.55
CA LEU A 61 -9.77 7.34 1.73
C LEU A 61 -10.51 6.25 0.96
N ALA A 62 -9.76 5.28 0.43
CA ALA A 62 -10.36 4.14 -0.27
C ALA A 62 -11.25 3.32 0.66
N ASP A 63 -10.81 3.06 1.88
CA ASP A 63 -11.59 2.31 2.86
C ASP A 63 -12.85 3.07 3.31
N ILE A 64 -12.73 4.38 3.52
CA ILE A 64 -13.87 5.24 3.87
C ILE A 64 -14.91 5.22 2.74
N ALA A 65 -14.48 5.38 1.49
CA ALA A 65 -15.36 5.35 0.34
C ALA A 65 -16.07 3.98 0.18
N ALA A 66 -15.34 2.88 0.37
CA ALA A 66 -15.90 1.53 0.31
C ALA A 66 -16.96 1.31 1.40
N THR A 67 -16.71 1.77 2.61
CA THR A 67 -17.65 1.68 3.73
C THR A 67 -18.94 2.44 3.43
N GLY A 68 -18.84 3.56 2.72
CA GLY A 68 -19.99 4.36 2.28
C GLY A 68 -20.69 3.84 1.02
N GLY A 69 -20.26 2.72 0.44
CA GLY A 69 -20.81 2.17 -0.79
C GLY A 69 -20.37 2.90 -2.06
N ASN A 70 -19.36 3.77 -1.99
CA ASN A 70 -18.84 4.55 -3.12
C ASN A 70 -17.69 3.81 -3.79
N GLU A 71 -18.01 2.78 -4.55
CA GLU A 71 -17.05 1.78 -5.03
C GLU A 71 -16.10 2.34 -6.09
N VAL A 72 -16.59 3.17 -7.02
CA VAL A 72 -15.77 3.82 -8.04
C VAL A 72 -14.82 4.84 -7.41
N GLU A 73 -15.29 5.58 -6.42
CA GLU A 73 -14.46 6.52 -5.65
C GLU A 73 -13.36 5.77 -4.87
N SER A 74 -13.73 4.66 -4.23
CA SER A 74 -12.77 3.77 -3.57
C SER A 74 -11.69 3.27 -4.52
N TYR A 75 -12.09 2.83 -5.72
CA TYR A 75 -11.19 2.41 -6.77
C TYR A 75 -10.19 3.51 -7.14
N ALA A 76 -10.68 4.73 -7.33
CA ALA A 76 -9.84 5.87 -7.69
C ALA A 76 -8.80 6.19 -6.61
N TYR A 77 -9.21 6.25 -5.36
CA TYR A 77 -8.28 6.47 -4.23
C TYR A 77 -7.26 5.36 -4.09
N ALA A 78 -7.70 4.11 -4.16
CA ALA A 78 -6.84 2.95 -4.06
C ALA A 78 -5.78 2.95 -5.18
N ARG A 79 -6.19 3.28 -6.40
CA ARG A 79 -5.27 3.35 -7.54
C ARG A 79 -4.22 4.44 -7.37
N VAL A 80 -4.58 5.60 -6.86
CA VAL A 80 -3.61 6.66 -6.55
C VAL A 80 -2.62 6.17 -5.49
N GLY A 81 -3.10 5.63 -4.38
CA GLY A 81 -2.23 5.10 -3.31
C GLY A 81 -1.31 4.00 -3.80
N TYR A 82 -1.80 3.11 -4.63
CA TYR A 82 -1.03 2.05 -5.26
C TYR A 82 0.10 2.60 -6.13
N HIS A 83 -0.20 3.54 -7.03
CA HIS A 83 0.82 4.13 -7.90
C HIS A 83 1.85 4.96 -7.13
N ARG A 84 1.43 5.69 -6.12
CA ARG A 84 2.37 6.42 -5.24
C ARG A 84 3.31 5.46 -4.51
N GLY A 85 2.78 4.34 -4.07
CA GLY A 85 3.59 3.28 -3.45
C GLY A 85 4.59 2.66 -4.44
N LEU A 86 4.18 2.41 -5.68
CA LEU A 86 5.09 1.93 -6.73
C LEU A 86 6.22 2.93 -6.99
N ASP A 87 5.90 4.22 -7.07
CA ASP A 87 6.90 5.27 -7.25
C ASP A 87 7.93 5.25 -6.11
N ALA A 88 7.45 5.13 -4.86
CA ALA A 88 8.32 5.07 -3.69
C ALA A 88 9.18 3.79 -3.68
N LEU A 89 8.62 2.65 -4.05
CA LEU A 89 9.36 1.39 -4.16
C LEU A 89 10.48 1.49 -5.20
N ARG A 90 10.19 2.03 -6.37
CA ARG A 90 11.19 2.25 -7.41
C ARG A 90 12.28 3.21 -6.95
N GLY A 91 11.91 4.26 -6.23
CA GLY A 91 12.85 5.18 -5.60
C GLY A 91 13.72 4.53 -4.52
N SER A 92 13.26 3.44 -3.94
CA SER A 92 13.98 2.66 -2.91
C SER A 92 14.73 1.45 -3.49
N GLY A 93 14.81 1.33 -4.82
CA GLY A 93 15.59 0.29 -5.49
C GLY A 93 14.83 -0.95 -5.92
N TRP A 94 13.53 -1.03 -5.67
CA TRP A 94 12.70 -2.14 -6.16
C TRP A 94 12.64 -2.15 -7.69
N ARG A 95 12.84 -3.31 -8.31
CA ARG A 95 12.98 -3.47 -9.76
C ARG A 95 11.92 -4.38 -10.39
N GLY A 96 10.75 -4.42 -9.82
CA GLY A 96 9.64 -5.22 -10.34
C GLY A 96 9.59 -6.63 -9.79
N SER A 97 10.52 -7.05 -8.94
CA SER A 97 10.51 -8.34 -8.25
C SER A 97 11.06 -8.23 -6.84
N GLY A 98 10.75 -9.21 -6.02
CA GLY A 98 11.17 -9.26 -4.63
C GLY A 98 10.04 -8.91 -3.66
N TYR A 99 10.32 -9.16 -2.38
CA TYR A 99 9.32 -9.02 -1.34
C TYR A 99 9.15 -7.58 -0.88
N VAL A 100 7.92 -7.23 -0.58
CA VAL A 100 7.51 -6.01 0.11
C VAL A 100 6.59 -6.44 1.24
N ARG A 101 7.15 -6.68 2.42
CA ARG A 101 6.46 -7.41 3.48
C ARG A 101 5.67 -6.51 4.41
N TRP A 102 4.53 -7.00 4.81
CA TRP A 102 3.66 -6.39 5.83
C TRP A 102 4.32 -6.24 7.18
N ALA A 103 5.27 -7.10 7.52
CA ALA A 103 6.03 -7.04 8.76
C ALA A 103 6.69 -5.67 9.00
N HIS A 104 7.04 -4.97 7.92
CA HIS A 104 7.59 -3.62 8.00
C HIS A 104 6.47 -2.57 7.94
N PRO A 105 6.24 -1.82 9.03
CA PRO A 105 5.13 -0.84 9.06
C PRO A 105 5.13 0.16 7.92
N SER A 106 6.30 0.59 7.45
CA SER A 106 6.42 1.55 6.34
C SER A 106 5.93 1.01 4.99
N ASN A 107 5.82 -0.30 4.82
CA ASN A 107 5.28 -0.94 3.61
C ASN A 107 3.75 -1.02 3.60
N ARG A 108 3.11 -0.85 4.75
CA ARG A 108 1.68 -1.16 4.91
C ARG A 108 0.76 -0.24 4.13
N GLY A 109 1.12 1.03 4.00
CA GLY A 109 0.32 1.96 3.20
C GLY A 109 0.20 1.53 1.74
N PHE A 110 1.29 1.10 1.15
CA PHE A 110 1.30 0.55 -0.21
C PHE A 110 0.48 -0.75 -0.30
N LEU A 111 0.73 -1.69 0.58
CA LEU A 111 0.01 -2.98 0.58
C LEU A 111 -1.49 -2.81 0.81
N ARG A 112 -1.88 -1.92 1.70
CA ARG A 112 -3.29 -1.58 1.94
C ARG A 112 -3.94 -0.93 0.72
N SER A 113 -3.22 -0.06 0.01
CA SER A 113 -3.71 0.54 -1.24
C SER A 113 -3.95 -0.54 -2.30
N LEU A 114 -3.05 -1.51 -2.43
CA LEU A 114 -3.20 -2.63 -3.36
C LEU A 114 -4.35 -3.57 -2.96
N GLN A 115 -4.52 -3.85 -1.67
CA GLN A 115 -5.66 -4.61 -1.15
C GLN A 115 -6.99 -3.89 -1.42
N ALA A 116 -7.02 -2.57 -1.21
CA ALA A 116 -8.20 -1.76 -1.49
C ALA A 116 -8.52 -1.73 -2.99
N LEU A 117 -7.51 -1.66 -3.86
CA LEU A 117 -7.70 -1.71 -5.31
C LEU A 117 -8.28 -3.06 -5.75
N ARG A 118 -7.77 -4.17 -5.19
CA ARG A 118 -8.32 -5.50 -5.44
C ARG A 118 -9.80 -5.57 -5.08
N ARG A 119 -10.15 -5.13 -3.87
CA ARG A 119 -11.53 -5.13 -3.38
C ARG A 119 -12.44 -4.27 -4.25
N ALA A 120 -11.98 -3.07 -4.61
CA ALA A 120 -12.76 -2.15 -5.44
C ALA A 120 -12.94 -2.68 -6.87
N ALA A 121 -11.90 -3.30 -7.45
CA ALA A 121 -12.00 -3.96 -8.75
C ALA A 121 -13.02 -5.08 -8.74
N GLU A 122 -13.03 -5.92 -7.71
CA GLU A 122 -14.05 -6.95 -7.51
C GLU A 122 -15.46 -6.35 -7.44
N ALA A 123 -15.62 -5.29 -6.66
CA ALA A 123 -16.90 -4.63 -6.45
C ALA A 123 -17.50 -4.03 -7.73
N ILE A 124 -16.68 -3.51 -8.63
CA ILE A 124 -17.13 -2.95 -9.92
C ILE A 124 -17.14 -3.98 -11.05
N GLY A 125 -16.77 -5.23 -10.79
CA GLY A 125 -16.76 -6.30 -11.78
C GLY A 125 -15.56 -6.30 -12.73
N GLU A 126 -14.47 -5.59 -12.40
CA GLU A 126 -13.23 -5.59 -13.17
C GLU A 126 -12.37 -6.81 -12.80
N THR A 127 -12.77 -7.98 -13.30
CA THR A 127 -12.21 -9.26 -12.92
C THR A 127 -10.72 -9.39 -13.20
N ASP A 128 -10.26 -8.93 -14.36
CA ASP A 128 -8.85 -9.02 -14.73
C ASP A 128 -7.96 -8.22 -13.77
N GLU A 129 -8.41 -7.06 -13.34
CA GLU A 129 -7.68 -6.21 -12.40
C GLU A 129 -7.70 -6.82 -11.00
N GLU A 130 -8.82 -7.38 -10.57
CA GLU A 130 -8.92 -8.09 -9.29
C GLU A 130 -7.90 -9.25 -9.23
N GLU A 131 -7.86 -10.08 -10.27
CA GLU A 131 -6.94 -11.21 -10.37
C GLU A 131 -5.47 -10.75 -10.40
N ARG A 132 -5.18 -9.70 -11.15
CA ARG A 132 -3.83 -9.11 -11.22
C ARG A 132 -3.37 -8.63 -9.84
N CYS A 133 -4.21 -7.92 -9.12
CA CYS A 133 -3.91 -7.43 -7.77
C CYS A 133 -3.69 -8.59 -6.79
N ALA A 134 -4.54 -9.62 -6.85
CA ALA A 134 -4.43 -10.79 -5.99
C ALA A 134 -3.09 -11.52 -6.21
N LEU A 135 -2.71 -11.72 -7.46
CA LEU A 135 -1.44 -12.37 -7.81
C LEU A 135 -0.25 -11.53 -7.34
N PHE A 136 -0.31 -10.22 -7.55
CA PHE A 136 0.76 -9.31 -7.15
C PHE A 136 0.93 -9.28 -5.61
N LEU A 137 -0.15 -9.21 -4.86
CA LEU A 137 -0.10 -9.30 -3.40
C LEU A 137 0.59 -10.58 -2.93
N ALA A 138 0.25 -11.72 -3.52
CA ALA A 138 0.87 -13.00 -3.19
C ALA A 138 2.37 -13.04 -3.53
N GLN A 139 2.79 -12.35 -4.57
CA GLN A 139 4.21 -12.24 -4.94
C GLN A 139 4.98 -11.31 -4.00
N LEU A 140 4.36 -10.23 -3.56
CA LEU A 140 4.99 -9.25 -2.67
C LEU A 140 5.16 -9.79 -1.25
N ASP A 141 4.15 -10.45 -0.74
CA ASP A 141 4.17 -11.06 0.60
C ASP A 141 3.28 -12.30 0.64
N PRO A 142 3.86 -13.50 0.51
CA PRO A 142 3.10 -14.76 0.58
C PRO A 142 2.40 -14.98 1.92
N ASP A 143 2.91 -14.35 2.97
CA ASP A 143 2.38 -14.46 4.34
C ASP A 143 1.48 -13.28 4.71
N LEU A 144 1.05 -12.48 3.73
CA LEU A 144 0.24 -11.30 3.97
C LEU A 144 -1.04 -11.67 4.74
N PRO A 145 -1.33 -10.99 5.87
CA PRO A 145 -2.59 -11.18 6.58
C PRO A 145 -3.79 -10.93 5.68
N ALA A 146 -4.87 -11.69 5.89
CA ALA A 146 -6.10 -11.43 5.17
C ALA A 146 -6.55 -9.99 5.37
N ALA A 147 -7.02 -9.32 4.30
CA ALA A 147 -7.60 -8.00 4.39
C ALA A 147 -8.82 -8.01 5.32
N ARG A 148 -8.87 -7.06 6.23
CA ARG A 148 -10.01 -6.88 7.15
C ARG A 148 -11.07 -6.01 6.53
#